data_6b5da0ff77ced10e0f6214a459be4645
#
_entry.id   6b5da0ff77ced10e0f6214a459be4645
#
_cell.length_a   1.000
_cell.length_b   1.000
_cell.length_c   1.000
_cell.angle_alpha   90.00
_cell.angle_beta   90.00
_cell.angle_gamma   90.00
#
_symmetry.space_group_name_H-M   'P 1'
#
loop_
_entity.id
_entity.type
_entity.pdbx_description
1 polymer ?
#
loop_
_entity_poly.entity_id
_entity_poly.type
_entity_poly.pdbx_seq_one_letter_code
_entity_poly.pdbx_strand_id
1 'polypeptide(L)'
;MNTFLRLTLPLFTGVATLAAPSLASAADVRVTFTNVSPAGGVGTSPLWVGFHNTSFDLFDAGSAASLGVERISEDGNTAPLTTLFAATTESGIQGTLAGGPAFPGAVRTMDFTGLDLAGQNRWFSYASMVVLSNDFFIGNDSATEHDLSVLLSNGGLLSFYVGGNGDVWDAGTEVNDFANSLANGAFGIGGGQTMANQGADEHGVVRLVDANPYASFLNAALVPAGYDFTPLQFTSLPAIGRIDIQLLAPVPEPETYAMLLSGLALIGAISRRSMKRRAA
;
A
#
# COMPACT_ATOMS: atom_id res chain seq x y z
N MET A 1 -69.42 52.84 18.25
CA MET A 1 -67.99 53.02 17.87
C MET A 1 -67.27 51.68 18.13
N ASN A 2 -67.17 50.82 17.13
CA ASN A 2 -66.53 49.47 17.25
C ASN A 2 -65.19 49.47 16.51
N THR A 3 -64.12 49.42 17.28
CA THR A 3 -62.75 49.39 16.77
C THR A 3 -62.37 47.93 16.59
N PHE A 4 -62.23 47.46 15.31
CA PHE A 4 -61.73 46.16 15.00
C PHE A 4 -60.19 46.17 15.03
N LEU A 5 -59.60 45.43 15.97
CA LEU A 5 -58.13 45.17 16.05
C LEU A 5 -57.79 44.06 15.08
N ARG A 6 -57.05 44.40 14.00
CA ARG A 6 -56.50 43.40 13.09
C ARG A 6 -55.16 42.86 13.62
N LEU A 7 -55.17 41.57 14.01
CA LEU A 7 -54.00 40.85 14.44
C LEU A 7 -53.31 40.32 13.19
N THR A 8 -52.15 40.84 12.81
CA THR A 8 -51.30 40.31 11.78
C THR A 8 -50.31 39.32 12.38
N LEU A 9 -50.47 38.04 12.05
CA LEU A 9 -49.56 36.97 12.46
C LEU A 9 -48.37 36.95 11.47
N PRO A 10 -47.12 37.06 11.92
CA PRO A 10 -45.97 36.89 11.04
C PRO A 10 -45.75 35.40 10.73
N LEU A 11 -45.74 35.07 9.45
CA LEU A 11 -45.40 33.73 8.94
C LEU A 11 -43.89 33.55 9.01
N PHE A 12 -43.40 32.88 10.06
CA PHE A 12 -42.01 32.46 10.14
C PHE A 12 -41.79 31.24 9.21
N THR A 13 -41.25 31.45 8.05
CA THR A 13 -40.70 30.38 7.21
C THR A 13 -39.34 29.96 7.77
N GLY A 14 -39.35 28.98 8.67
CA GLY A 14 -38.13 28.32 9.13
C GLY A 14 -37.50 27.50 7.99
N VAL A 15 -36.39 27.95 7.46
CA VAL A 15 -35.55 27.15 6.60
C VAL A 15 -34.80 26.16 7.51
N ALA A 16 -35.28 24.93 7.59
CA ALA A 16 -34.53 23.83 8.20
C ALA A 16 -33.37 23.47 7.27
N THR A 17 -32.16 23.94 7.58
CA THR A 17 -30.93 23.41 6.99
C THR A 17 -30.72 22.01 7.53
N LEU A 18 -31.10 21.02 6.75
CA LEU A 18 -30.65 19.63 6.95
C LEU A 18 -29.13 19.62 6.77
N ALA A 19 -28.39 19.62 7.87
CA ALA A 19 -26.99 19.24 7.85
C ALA A 19 -26.97 17.75 7.46
N ALA A 20 -26.67 17.48 6.20
CA ALA A 20 -26.34 16.12 5.76
C ALA A 20 -25.12 15.68 6.56
N PRO A 21 -25.15 14.50 7.24
CA PRO A 21 -23.93 13.94 7.78
C PRO A 21 -22.95 13.80 6.60
N SER A 22 -21.74 14.32 6.73
CA SER A 22 -20.67 14.00 5.82
C SER A 22 -20.36 12.51 6.05
N LEU A 23 -20.92 11.65 5.23
CA LEU A 23 -20.46 10.27 5.14
C LEU A 23 -18.98 10.38 4.77
N ALA A 24 -18.09 9.80 5.59
CA ALA A 24 -16.71 9.60 5.20
C ALA A 24 -16.78 8.86 3.86
N SER A 25 -16.35 9.53 2.78
CA SER A 25 -16.41 8.93 1.46
C SER A 25 -15.36 7.84 1.43
N ALA A 26 -15.81 6.59 1.35
CA ALA A 26 -14.93 5.48 1.08
C ALA A 26 -14.15 5.78 -0.21
N ALA A 27 -12.83 5.63 -0.16
CA ALA A 27 -11.95 5.90 -1.28
C ALA A 27 -11.48 4.59 -1.92
N ASP A 28 -11.34 4.61 -3.22
CA ASP A 28 -10.70 3.54 -3.97
C ASP A 28 -9.33 4.01 -4.42
N VAL A 29 -8.31 3.17 -4.29
CA VAL A 29 -6.95 3.49 -4.71
C VAL A 29 -6.37 2.38 -5.59
N ARG A 30 -5.48 2.77 -6.47
CA ARG A 30 -4.61 1.86 -7.22
C ARG A 30 -3.21 1.94 -6.65
N VAL A 31 -2.65 0.79 -6.28
CA VAL A 31 -1.23 0.66 -5.94
C VAL A 31 -0.49 0.09 -7.14
N THR A 32 0.57 0.76 -7.54
CA THR A 32 1.48 0.31 -8.61
C THR A 32 2.89 0.22 -8.05
N PHE A 33 3.50 -0.94 -8.17
CA PHE A 33 4.91 -1.15 -7.90
C PHE A 33 5.66 -1.28 -9.22
N THR A 34 6.74 -0.52 -9.36
CA THR A 34 7.68 -0.62 -10.49
C THR A 34 9.06 -0.94 -9.96
N ASN A 35 9.65 -2.06 -10.39
CA ASN A 35 11.06 -2.32 -10.08
C ASN A 35 11.92 -1.41 -10.96
N VAL A 36 12.65 -0.47 -10.32
CA VAL A 36 13.51 0.52 -10.96
C VAL A 36 15.00 0.24 -10.78
N SER A 37 15.35 -0.93 -10.22
CA SER A 37 16.75 -1.31 -10.10
C SER A 37 17.45 -1.37 -11.47
N PRO A 38 18.78 -1.22 -11.52
CA PRO A 38 19.52 -1.29 -12.77
C PRO A 38 19.30 -2.62 -13.51
N ALA A 39 19.49 -2.62 -14.81
CA ALA A 39 19.46 -3.86 -15.61
C ALA A 39 20.47 -4.87 -15.05
N GLY A 40 20.04 -6.12 -14.89
CA GLY A 40 20.83 -7.16 -14.23
C GLY A 40 20.85 -7.08 -12.70
N GLY A 41 20.16 -6.11 -12.12
CA GLY A 41 20.04 -5.96 -10.67
C GLY A 41 19.02 -6.91 -10.04
N VAL A 42 18.66 -6.62 -8.78
CA VAL A 42 17.82 -7.51 -7.99
C VAL A 42 16.34 -7.44 -8.40
N GLY A 43 15.65 -8.56 -8.21
CA GLY A 43 14.20 -8.64 -8.22
C GLY A 43 13.60 -8.44 -6.82
N THR A 44 12.27 -8.47 -6.76
CA THR A 44 11.53 -8.58 -5.52
C THR A 44 10.51 -9.70 -5.62
N SER A 45 10.16 -10.33 -4.51
CA SER A 45 8.98 -11.20 -4.45
C SER A 45 7.70 -10.41 -4.71
N PRO A 46 6.51 -11.02 -4.81
CA PRO A 46 5.26 -10.27 -4.85
C PRO A 46 5.13 -9.33 -3.66
N LEU A 47 4.86 -8.04 -3.93
CA LEU A 47 4.75 -7.02 -2.89
C LEU A 47 3.47 -7.22 -2.09
N TRP A 48 3.61 -7.43 -0.77
CA TRP A 48 2.51 -7.31 0.18
C TRP A 48 2.30 -5.84 0.55
N VAL A 49 1.05 -5.42 0.71
CA VAL A 49 0.67 -4.07 1.16
C VAL A 49 -0.47 -4.14 2.18
N GLY A 50 -0.45 -3.20 3.14
CA GLY A 50 -1.47 -3.04 4.16
C GLY A 50 -1.85 -1.58 4.36
N PHE A 51 -3.15 -1.33 4.50
CA PHE A 51 -3.76 -0.04 4.82
C PHE A 51 -4.36 -0.13 6.22
N HIS A 52 -3.87 0.68 7.15
CA HIS A 52 -4.18 0.52 8.58
C HIS A 52 -4.25 1.87 9.32
N ASN A 53 -4.68 1.82 10.55
CA ASN A 53 -4.46 2.88 11.53
C ASN A 53 -3.10 2.64 12.22
N THR A 54 -2.87 3.19 13.39
CA THR A 54 -1.61 3.02 14.15
C THR A 54 -1.53 1.69 14.92
N SER A 55 -2.45 0.75 14.71
CA SER A 55 -2.48 -0.53 15.44
C SER A 55 -1.53 -1.60 14.88
N PHE A 56 -1.05 -1.42 13.65
CA PHE A 56 -0.12 -2.33 13.00
C PHE A 56 1.23 -1.64 12.81
N ASP A 57 2.28 -2.36 13.18
CA ASP A 57 3.67 -2.06 12.87
C ASP A 57 4.29 -3.29 12.22
N LEU A 58 5.04 -3.09 11.15
CA LEU A 58 5.60 -4.20 10.38
C LEU A 58 6.76 -4.84 11.13
N PHE A 59 7.70 -4.01 11.60
CA PHE A 59 8.85 -4.41 12.40
C PHE A 59 9.45 -3.18 13.11
N ASP A 60 10.33 -3.43 14.07
CA ASP A 60 11.21 -2.44 14.69
C ASP A 60 12.67 -2.79 14.40
N ALA A 61 13.43 -1.87 13.82
CA ALA A 61 14.87 -2.04 13.64
C ALA A 61 15.56 -2.30 14.99
N GLY A 62 16.41 -3.32 15.05
CA GLY A 62 17.07 -3.77 16.28
C GLY A 62 16.26 -4.79 17.09
N SER A 63 15.08 -5.18 16.65
CA SER A 63 14.26 -6.25 17.23
C SER A 63 14.32 -7.52 16.38
N ALA A 64 14.02 -8.69 16.98
CA ALA A 64 13.91 -9.93 16.25
C ALA A 64 12.73 -9.86 15.25
N ALA A 65 12.90 -10.43 14.08
CA ALA A 65 11.84 -10.52 13.07
C ALA A 65 10.64 -11.31 13.61
N SER A 66 9.43 -10.84 13.29
CA SER A 66 8.22 -11.64 13.48
C SER A 66 8.18 -12.77 12.46
N LEU A 67 7.38 -13.83 12.70
CA LEU A 67 7.17 -14.88 11.71
C LEU A 67 6.67 -14.30 10.35
N GLY A 68 5.92 -13.20 10.38
CA GLY A 68 5.47 -12.51 9.16
C GLY A 68 6.62 -11.94 8.36
N VAL A 69 7.55 -11.26 9.03
CA VAL A 69 8.76 -10.67 8.41
C VAL A 69 9.73 -11.78 7.98
N GLU A 70 10.00 -12.77 8.85
CA GLU A 70 10.83 -13.93 8.52
C GLU A 70 10.37 -14.58 7.22
N ARG A 71 9.10 -14.97 7.12
CA ARG A 71 8.59 -15.69 5.95
C ARG A 71 8.53 -14.87 4.67
N ILE A 72 8.29 -13.55 4.78
CA ILE A 72 8.31 -12.72 3.58
C ILE A 72 9.74 -12.42 3.13
N SER A 73 10.70 -12.30 4.06
CA SER A 73 12.10 -12.00 3.73
C SER A 73 12.86 -13.22 3.20
N GLU A 74 12.54 -14.42 3.71
CA GLU A 74 13.25 -15.66 3.35
C GLU A 74 12.74 -16.30 2.04
N ASP A 75 11.43 -16.34 1.81
CA ASP A 75 10.84 -17.04 0.67
C ASP A 75 9.73 -16.28 -0.06
N GLY A 76 9.50 -15.02 0.30
CA GLY A 76 8.45 -14.21 -0.29
C GLY A 76 7.03 -14.66 0.07
N ASN A 77 6.88 -15.47 1.14
CA ASN A 77 5.58 -15.97 1.58
C ASN A 77 4.84 -14.92 2.41
N THR A 78 3.81 -14.32 1.84
CA THR A 78 3.02 -13.27 2.47
C THR A 78 1.97 -13.79 3.46
N ALA A 79 1.67 -15.09 3.51
CA ALA A 79 0.55 -15.62 4.29
C ALA A 79 0.67 -15.42 5.81
N PRO A 80 1.85 -15.62 6.45
CA PRO A 80 1.99 -15.33 7.89
C PRO A 80 1.84 -13.84 8.20
N LEU A 81 2.37 -12.94 7.34
CA LEU A 81 2.21 -11.50 7.48
C LEU A 81 0.74 -11.07 7.33
N THR A 82 0.03 -11.65 6.34
CA THR A 82 -1.41 -11.46 6.17
C THR A 82 -2.20 -11.86 7.42
N THR A 83 -1.83 -12.97 8.05
CA THR A 83 -2.46 -13.43 9.29
C THR A 83 -2.17 -12.50 10.46
N LEU A 84 -0.94 -12.06 10.62
CA LEU A 84 -0.53 -11.11 11.66
C LEU A 84 -1.28 -9.78 11.50
N PHE A 85 -1.31 -9.22 10.30
CA PHE A 85 -2.03 -7.99 10.00
C PHE A 85 -3.51 -8.09 10.35
N ALA A 86 -4.19 -9.14 9.92
CA ALA A 86 -5.60 -9.37 10.24
C ALA A 86 -5.89 -9.54 11.74
N ALA A 87 -4.92 -10.05 12.50
CA ALA A 87 -5.04 -10.21 13.95
C ALA A 87 -4.83 -8.89 14.72
N THR A 88 -4.10 -7.93 14.14
CA THR A 88 -3.74 -6.66 14.79
C THR A 88 -4.58 -5.46 14.34
N THR A 89 -5.27 -5.57 13.20
CA THR A 89 -6.07 -4.49 12.62
C THR A 89 -7.53 -4.89 12.50
N GLU A 90 -8.45 -4.18 13.15
CA GLU A 90 -9.89 -4.48 13.08
C GLU A 90 -10.51 -4.16 11.72
N SER A 91 -10.08 -3.07 11.10
CA SER A 91 -10.59 -2.54 9.81
C SER A 91 -9.50 -2.36 8.78
N GLY A 92 -8.39 -3.08 8.91
CA GLY A 92 -7.29 -3.02 7.96
C GLY A 92 -7.66 -3.67 6.62
N ILE A 93 -7.19 -3.07 5.54
CA ILE A 93 -7.31 -3.60 4.19
C ILE A 93 -5.91 -3.98 3.71
N GLN A 94 -5.75 -5.15 3.13
CA GLN A 94 -4.45 -5.64 2.69
C GLN A 94 -4.54 -6.46 1.41
N GLY A 95 -3.41 -6.66 0.76
CA GLY A 95 -3.32 -7.52 -0.41
C GLY A 95 -1.87 -7.76 -0.85
N THR A 96 -1.71 -8.69 -1.79
CA THR A 96 -0.42 -8.98 -2.42
C THR A 96 -0.53 -8.74 -3.91
N LEU A 97 0.31 -7.87 -4.47
CA LEU A 97 0.30 -7.56 -5.90
C LEU A 97 0.72 -8.81 -6.69
N ALA A 98 -0.21 -9.33 -7.48
CA ALA A 98 -0.01 -10.56 -8.23
C ALA A 98 0.99 -10.41 -9.40
N GLY A 99 1.51 -11.53 -9.90
CA GLY A 99 2.33 -11.58 -11.12
C GLY A 99 3.73 -12.16 -10.93
N GLY A 100 3.99 -12.81 -9.77
CA GLY A 100 5.28 -13.40 -9.44
C GLY A 100 6.37 -12.36 -9.17
N PRO A 101 7.65 -12.77 -9.08
CA PRO A 101 8.76 -11.86 -8.83
C PRO A 101 8.80 -10.69 -9.82
N ALA A 102 9.14 -9.51 -9.34
CA ALA A 102 9.29 -8.32 -10.16
C ALA A 102 10.77 -8.01 -10.35
N PHE A 103 11.32 -8.40 -11.50
CA PHE A 103 12.69 -8.08 -11.92
C PHE A 103 12.76 -6.65 -12.52
N PRO A 104 13.97 -6.09 -12.75
CA PRO A 104 14.15 -4.74 -13.28
C PRO A 104 13.24 -4.43 -14.48
N GLY A 105 12.49 -3.32 -14.39
CA GLY A 105 11.50 -2.89 -15.39
C GLY A 105 10.11 -3.51 -15.24
N ALA A 106 9.92 -4.49 -14.35
CA ALA A 106 8.60 -5.09 -14.13
C ALA A 106 7.66 -4.13 -13.39
N VAL A 107 6.38 -4.14 -13.78
CA VAL A 107 5.31 -3.36 -13.16
C VAL A 107 4.24 -4.31 -12.62
N ARG A 108 3.77 -4.06 -11.40
CA ARG A 108 2.68 -4.81 -10.74
C ARG A 108 1.66 -3.81 -10.21
N THR A 109 0.38 -4.12 -10.38
CA THR A 109 -0.70 -3.18 -10.00
C THR A 109 -1.84 -3.94 -9.35
N MET A 110 -2.49 -3.31 -8.36
CA MET A 110 -3.70 -3.81 -7.70
C MET A 110 -4.58 -2.65 -7.25
N ASP A 111 -5.90 -2.81 -7.39
CA ASP A 111 -6.89 -1.85 -6.91
C ASP A 111 -7.43 -2.30 -5.55
N PHE A 112 -7.62 -1.32 -4.65
CA PHE A 112 -8.19 -1.50 -3.33
C PHE A 112 -9.39 -0.57 -3.19
N THR A 113 -10.45 -1.05 -2.58
CA THR A 113 -11.73 -0.33 -2.50
C THR A 113 -12.21 -0.16 -1.07
N GLY A 114 -12.97 0.89 -0.83
CA GLY A 114 -13.63 1.08 0.45
C GLY A 114 -12.75 1.62 1.58
N LEU A 115 -11.64 2.30 1.26
CA LEU A 115 -10.69 2.80 2.26
C LEU A 115 -11.18 4.09 2.94
N ASP A 116 -11.02 4.13 4.25
CA ASP A 116 -11.13 5.36 5.06
C ASP A 116 -9.72 5.99 5.21
N LEU A 117 -9.32 6.78 4.23
CA LEU A 117 -7.98 7.40 4.18
C LEU A 117 -7.76 8.48 5.24
N ALA A 118 -8.80 8.97 5.88
CA ALA A 118 -8.70 9.93 6.97
C ALA A 118 -8.68 9.27 8.36
N GLY A 119 -9.01 7.97 8.44
CA GLY A 119 -9.18 7.24 9.70
C GLY A 119 -8.53 5.85 9.70
N GLN A 120 -9.34 4.80 9.50
CA GLN A 120 -8.91 3.42 9.73
C GLN A 120 -7.87 2.88 8.74
N ASN A 121 -7.75 3.49 7.54
CA ASN A 121 -6.82 3.07 6.49
C ASN A 121 -5.87 4.22 6.09
N ARG A 122 -5.54 5.07 7.06
CA ARG A 122 -4.73 6.27 6.84
C ARG A 122 -3.28 5.96 6.55
N TRP A 123 -2.73 4.91 7.15
CA TRP A 123 -1.32 4.58 7.05
C TRP A 123 -1.11 3.38 6.12
N PHE A 124 0.00 3.40 5.41
CA PHE A 124 0.35 2.38 4.44
C PHE A 124 1.65 1.71 4.82
N SER A 125 1.64 0.37 4.84
CA SER A 125 2.82 -0.47 5.00
C SER A 125 2.99 -1.38 3.80
N TYR A 126 4.23 -1.74 3.52
CA TYR A 126 4.58 -2.65 2.43
C TYR A 126 5.74 -3.55 2.85
N ALA A 127 5.81 -4.73 2.25
CA ALA A 127 6.94 -5.63 2.42
C ALA A 127 7.13 -6.52 1.19
N SER A 128 8.39 -6.81 0.86
CA SER A 128 8.76 -7.76 -0.19
C SER A 128 10.19 -8.24 0.00
N MET A 129 10.44 -9.51 -0.25
CA MET A 129 11.79 -10.08 -0.29
C MET A 129 12.61 -9.44 -1.42
N VAL A 130 13.88 -9.20 -1.17
CA VAL A 130 14.86 -8.88 -2.22
C VAL A 130 15.33 -10.21 -2.83
N VAL A 131 14.93 -10.47 -4.07
CA VAL A 131 15.31 -11.70 -4.76
C VAL A 131 16.69 -11.55 -5.36
N LEU A 132 17.41 -12.38 -5.05
CA LEU A 132 18.62 -13.10 -4.73
C LEU A 132 19.21 -12.68 -3.37
N SER A 133 18.53 -12.97 -2.31
CA SER A 133 19.08 -12.95 -0.95
C SER A 133 18.51 -14.13 -0.16
N ASN A 134 19.06 -14.39 1.00
CA ASN A 134 18.48 -15.35 1.95
C ASN A 134 17.32 -14.73 2.73
N ASP A 135 17.51 -13.53 3.31
CA ASP A 135 16.51 -12.88 4.16
C ASP A 135 16.51 -11.34 4.06
N PHE A 136 16.94 -10.79 2.91
CA PHE A 136 16.80 -9.34 2.69
C PHE A 136 15.42 -8.98 2.21
N PHE A 137 14.92 -7.83 2.68
CA PHE A 137 13.62 -7.32 2.28
C PHE A 137 13.58 -5.79 2.17
N ILE A 138 12.57 -5.28 1.52
CA ILE A 138 12.15 -3.89 1.54
C ILE A 138 10.86 -3.78 2.35
N GLY A 139 10.76 -2.75 3.19
CA GLY A 139 9.61 -2.50 4.06
C GLY A 139 9.82 -1.22 4.86
N ASN A 140 8.75 -0.65 5.39
CA ASN A 140 8.82 0.54 6.25
C ASN A 140 8.94 0.16 7.72
N ASP A 141 9.93 0.72 8.42
CA ASP A 141 10.18 0.55 9.86
C ASP A 141 9.13 1.30 10.71
N SER A 142 8.66 2.45 10.23
CA SER A 142 7.66 3.23 10.98
C SER A 142 6.25 2.95 10.50
N ALA A 143 5.36 2.58 11.42
CA ALA A 143 3.92 2.40 11.17
C ALA A 143 3.23 3.63 10.56
N THR A 144 3.81 4.82 10.71
CA THR A 144 3.23 6.11 10.29
C THR A 144 4.04 6.83 9.22
N GLU A 145 4.89 6.13 8.49
CA GLU A 145 5.76 6.72 7.48
C GLU A 145 4.99 7.27 6.28
N HIS A 146 4.00 6.53 5.80
CA HIS A 146 3.25 6.88 4.59
C HIS A 146 1.81 7.27 4.92
N ASP A 147 1.56 8.58 5.04
CA ASP A 147 0.23 9.16 5.33
C ASP A 147 -0.61 9.27 4.06
N LEU A 148 -1.62 8.42 3.92
CA LEU A 148 -2.51 8.42 2.76
C LEU A 148 -3.57 9.53 2.77
N SER A 149 -3.76 10.21 3.91
CA SER A 149 -4.70 11.35 3.96
C SER A 149 -4.29 12.49 3.00
N VAL A 150 -3.01 12.55 2.63
CA VAL A 150 -2.49 13.50 1.64
C VAL A 150 -3.13 13.33 0.25
N LEU A 151 -3.57 12.13 -0.10
CA LEU A 151 -4.25 11.85 -1.37
C LEU A 151 -5.53 12.67 -1.53
N LEU A 152 -6.19 13.00 -0.42
CA LEU A 152 -7.43 13.78 -0.42
C LEU A 152 -7.22 15.26 -0.78
N SER A 153 -5.96 15.74 -0.76
CA SER A 153 -5.64 17.17 -0.95
C SER A 153 -4.57 17.45 -2.01
N ASN A 154 -3.76 16.46 -2.42
CA ASN A 154 -2.60 16.65 -3.31
C ASN A 154 -2.84 16.30 -4.78
N GLY A 155 -4.09 16.16 -5.19
CA GLY A 155 -4.43 15.73 -6.57
C GLY A 155 -4.51 14.21 -6.73
N GLY A 156 -4.51 13.46 -5.61
CA GLY A 156 -4.81 12.03 -5.61
C GLY A 156 -3.65 11.11 -5.98
N LEU A 157 -2.39 11.57 -5.90
CA LEU A 157 -1.22 10.75 -6.18
C LEU A 157 -0.17 10.90 -5.07
N LEU A 158 0.29 9.77 -4.54
CA LEU A 158 1.46 9.65 -3.67
C LEU A 158 2.47 8.72 -4.33
N SER A 159 3.70 9.18 -4.50
CA SER A 159 4.79 8.39 -5.10
C SER A 159 6.03 8.46 -4.23
N PHE A 160 6.66 7.33 -3.98
CA PHE A 160 7.92 7.25 -3.25
C PHE A 160 8.78 6.08 -3.73
N TYR A 161 10.07 6.19 -3.49
CA TYR A 161 11.05 5.15 -3.81
C TYR A 161 11.30 4.27 -2.60
N VAL A 162 11.61 3.00 -2.83
CA VAL A 162 11.84 1.98 -1.80
C VAL A 162 13.09 1.17 -2.10
N GLY A 163 13.76 0.70 -1.06
CA GLY A 163 14.97 -0.10 -1.18
C GLY A 163 16.17 0.66 -1.74
N GLY A 164 16.33 1.94 -1.38
CA GLY A 164 17.45 2.77 -1.79
C GLY A 164 17.99 3.65 -0.66
N ASN A 165 19.19 4.20 -0.84
CA ASN A 165 19.85 5.06 0.17
C ASN A 165 19.98 4.43 1.57
N GLY A 166 20.19 3.09 1.64
CA GLY A 166 20.27 2.37 2.90
C GLY A 166 18.90 1.95 3.46
N ASP A 167 17.91 1.76 2.61
CA ASP A 167 16.55 1.32 2.96
C ASP A 167 16.29 -0.13 2.49
N VAL A 168 17.31 -0.98 2.56
CA VAL A 168 17.21 -2.44 2.41
C VAL A 168 17.51 -3.06 3.76
N TRP A 169 16.65 -3.95 4.20
CA TRP A 169 16.70 -4.58 5.50
C TRP A 169 17.14 -6.03 5.39
N ASP A 170 17.95 -6.45 6.33
CA ASP A 170 18.33 -7.84 6.62
C ASP A 170 17.47 -8.26 7.82
N ALA A 171 16.70 -9.33 7.70
CA ALA A 171 15.81 -9.78 8.75
C ALA A 171 16.55 -10.39 9.94
N GLY A 172 17.82 -10.77 9.75
CA GLY A 172 18.65 -11.42 10.78
C GLY A 172 18.18 -12.82 11.16
N THR A 173 17.39 -13.43 10.29
CA THR A 173 16.86 -14.79 10.52
C THR A 173 17.78 -15.85 9.98
N GLU A 174 18.50 -15.58 8.91
CA GLU A 174 19.45 -16.51 8.29
C GLU A 174 20.83 -15.91 8.10
N VAL A 175 21.87 -16.72 8.34
CA VAL A 175 23.26 -16.34 8.09
C VAL A 175 23.45 -16.02 6.62
N ASN A 176 24.02 -14.84 6.31
CA ASN A 176 24.33 -14.40 4.97
C ASN A 176 25.46 -15.25 4.34
N ASP A 177 25.15 -16.47 3.92
CA ASP A 177 26.06 -17.38 3.21
C ASP A 177 25.81 -17.36 1.72
N PHE A 178 26.44 -16.43 1.04
CA PHE A 178 26.30 -16.29 -0.40
C PHE A 178 27.07 -17.36 -1.20
N ALA A 179 27.89 -18.22 -0.58
CA ALA A 179 28.73 -19.20 -1.30
C ALA A 179 27.93 -20.39 -1.84
N ASN A 180 26.81 -20.74 -1.26
CA ASN A 180 26.04 -21.93 -1.59
C ASN A 180 24.84 -21.70 -2.51
N SER A 181 24.56 -20.45 -2.91
CA SER A 181 23.33 -20.07 -3.61
C SER A 181 23.34 -20.21 -5.14
N LEU A 182 24.44 -20.61 -5.72
CA LEU A 182 24.67 -20.56 -7.17
C LEU A 182 23.68 -21.38 -8.00
N ALA A 183 23.08 -22.40 -7.42
CA ALA A 183 22.23 -23.31 -8.18
C ALA A 183 20.78 -22.86 -8.33
N ASN A 184 20.27 -21.94 -7.46
CA ASN A 184 18.83 -21.73 -7.30
C ASN A 184 18.37 -20.28 -7.09
N GLY A 185 19.27 -19.31 -7.15
CA GLY A 185 18.90 -17.90 -7.04
C GLY A 185 18.49 -17.42 -5.64
N ALA A 186 18.53 -18.28 -4.62
CA ALA A 186 18.43 -17.92 -3.22
C ALA A 186 19.77 -18.21 -2.55
N PHE A 187 20.37 -17.22 -1.92
CA PHE A 187 21.67 -17.34 -1.31
C PHE A 187 21.59 -18.16 -0.02
N GLY A 188 22.49 -19.17 0.12
CA GLY A 188 22.61 -19.99 1.33
C GLY A 188 21.86 -21.32 1.31
N ILE A 189 20.91 -21.56 0.40
CA ILE A 189 20.08 -22.76 0.42
C ILE A 189 20.12 -23.52 -0.90
N GLY A 190 20.72 -24.70 -0.87
CA GLY A 190 20.72 -25.62 -2.01
C GLY A 190 19.30 -26.13 -2.30
N GLY A 191 18.75 -25.77 -3.47
CA GLY A 191 17.38 -26.16 -3.85
C GLY A 191 16.36 -25.03 -3.76
N GLY A 192 16.75 -23.86 -3.24
CA GLY A 192 15.86 -22.73 -2.99
C GLY A 192 15.07 -22.88 -1.70
N GLN A 193 14.70 -21.77 -1.12
CA GLN A 193 13.98 -21.73 0.13
C GLN A 193 12.48 -21.92 -0.11
N THR A 194 11.85 -22.82 0.63
CA THR A 194 10.43 -23.14 0.53
C THR A 194 9.71 -23.14 1.88
N MET A 195 10.44 -23.04 2.97
CA MET A 195 9.92 -22.96 4.35
C MET A 195 10.90 -22.19 5.23
N ALA A 196 10.44 -21.72 6.40
CA ALA A 196 11.26 -21.07 7.39
C ALA A 196 12.43 -21.94 7.84
N ASN A 197 13.52 -21.30 8.23
CA ASN A 197 14.71 -21.96 8.84
C ASN A 197 15.30 -23.11 7.99
N GLN A 198 15.33 -22.94 6.67
CA GLN A 198 16.01 -23.88 5.80
C GLN A 198 17.52 -23.60 5.68
N GLY A 199 17.93 -22.34 5.90
CA GLY A 199 19.31 -21.91 5.99
C GLY A 199 19.93 -22.18 7.36
N ALA A 200 21.09 -21.60 7.59
CA ALA A 200 21.68 -21.56 8.92
C ALA A 200 21.04 -20.38 9.70
N ASP A 201 20.37 -20.67 10.79
CA ASP A 201 19.71 -19.66 11.62
C ASP A 201 20.76 -18.69 12.21
N GLU A 202 20.53 -17.38 12.03
CA GLU A 202 21.41 -16.33 12.55
C GLU A 202 21.05 -15.94 13.99
N HIS A 203 19.78 -16.06 14.38
CA HIS A 203 19.25 -15.55 15.65
C HIS A 203 19.52 -14.06 15.88
N GLY A 204 19.52 -13.29 14.80
CA GLY A 204 19.84 -11.87 14.78
C GLY A 204 18.64 -10.97 15.04
N VAL A 205 18.79 -9.74 14.58
CA VAL A 205 17.76 -8.69 14.64
C VAL A 205 17.61 -8.04 13.29
N VAL A 206 16.47 -7.44 13.02
CA VAL A 206 16.27 -6.64 11.80
C VAL A 206 17.24 -5.47 11.81
N ARG A 207 18.01 -5.33 10.74
CA ARG A 207 19.02 -4.27 10.58
C ARG A 207 19.13 -3.81 9.13
N LEU A 208 19.65 -2.63 8.92
CA LEU A 208 19.97 -2.15 7.58
C LEU A 208 21.11 -2.97 6.97
N VAL A 209 21.03 -3.24 5.69
CA VAL A 209 22.11 -3.83 4.91
C VAL A 209 23.17 -2.75 4.66
N ASP A 210 24.39 -2.96 5.15
CA ASP A 210 25.44 -1.94 5.15
C ASP A 210 25.92 -1.55 3.75
N ALA A 211 26.56 -2.36 3.03
CA ALA A 211 27.19 -2.03 1.75
C ALA A 211 26.67 -2.96 0.64
N ASN A 212 27.49 -3.27 -0.32
CA ASN A 212 27.21 -4.32 -1.28
C ASN A 212 27.49 -5.68 -0.64
N PRO A 213 26.47 -6.42 -0.13
CA PRO A 213 26.67 -7.72 0.49
C PRO A 213 27.13 -8.77 -0.53
N TYR A 214 26.93 -8.50 -1.81
CA TYR A 214 27.36 -9.37 -2.91
C TYR A 214 28.81 -9.14 -3.33
N ALA A 215 29.55 -8.25 -2.68
CA ALA A 215 30.93 -7.93 -3.07
C ALA A 215 31.85 -9.14 -3.10
N SER A 216 31.65 -10.13 -2.22
CA SER A 216 32.40 -11.40 -2.22
C SER A 216 32.06 -12.31 -3.40
N PHE A 217 30.96 -12.06 -4.13
CA PHE A 217 30.47 -12.78 -5.29
C PHE A 217 30.80 -12.10 -6.62
N LEU A 218 31.36 -10.92 -6.61
CA LEU A 218 31.74 -10.18 -7.83
C LEU A 218 32.85 -10.89 -8.64
N ASN A 219 33.29 -12.06 -8.20
CA ASN A 219 34.01 -12.96 -9.06
C ASN A 219 33.04 -13.53 -10.11
N ALA A 220 33.32 -13.25 -11.39
CA ALA A 220 32.45 -13.59 -12.53
C ALA A 220 32.01 -15.05 -12.59
N ALA A 221 32.76 -15.99 -11.95
CA ALA A 221 32.40 -17.40 -11.88
C ALA A 221 31.23 -17.71 -10.92
N LEU A 222 30.89 -16.78 -10.05
CA LEU A 222 29.89 -16.96 -8.99
C LEU A 222 28.59 -16.17 -9.23
N VAL A 223 28.61 -15.18 -10.12
CA VAL A 223 27.40 -14.39 -10.44
C VAL A 223 26.49 -15.21 -11.34
N PRO A 224 25.20 -15.42 -10.97
CA PRO A 224 24.24 -16.10 -11.84
C PRO A 224 24.12 -15.39 -13.19
N ALA A 225 23.91 -16.14 -14.26
CA ALA A 225 23.79 -15.59 -15.61
C ALA A 225 22.63 -14.56 -15.68
N GLY A 226 22.96 -13.38 -16.19
CA GLY A 226 21.98 -12.28 -16.33
C GLY A 226 21.94 -11.29 -15.17
N TYR A 227 22.74 -11.51 -14.12
CA TYR A 227 22.87 -10.57 -13.00
C TYR A 227 24.18 -9.80 -13.07
N ASP A 228 24.14 -8.54 -12.65
CA ASP A 228 25.30 -7.68 -12.43
C ASP A 228 25.14 -6.98 -11.08
N PHE A 229 25.81 -7.48 -10.05
CA PHE A 229 25.74 -6.91 -8.69
C PHE A 229 26.73 -5.77 -8.47
N THR A 230 27.54 -5.42 -9.46
CA THR A 230 28.52 -4.32 -9.35
C THR A 230 27.87 -2.98 -8.99
N PRO A 231 26.73 -2.57 -9.57
CA PRO A 231 26.07 -1.31 -9.21
C PRO A 231 25.26 -1.38 -7.90
N LEU A 232 25.15 -2.56 -7.29
CA LEU A 232 24.28 -2.74 -6.10
C LEU A 232 25.02 -2.39 -4.81
N GLN A 233 25.20 -1.08 -4.61
CA GLN A 233 25.61 -0.53 -3.32
C GLN A 233 24.33 -0.11 -2.57
N PHE A 234 23.78 -0.96 -1.70
CA PHE A 234 22.50 -0.69 -1.05
C PHE A 234 22.48 0.60 -0.22
N THR A 235 23.63 1.05 0.27
CA THR A 235 23.79 2.35 0.95
C THR A 235 23.72 3.56 0.01
N SER A 236 23.91 3.36 -1.29
CA SER A 236 23.91 4.43 -2.30
C SER A 236 23.09 4.10 -3.55
N LEU A 237 22.42 2.94 -3.59
CA LEU A 237 21.49 2.58 -4.65
C LEU A 237 20.33 3.57 -4.64
N PRO A 238 19.96 4.21 -5.77
CA PRO A 238 18.86 5.16 -5.81
C PRO A 238 17.53 4.55 -5.36
N ALA A 239 17.20 3.35 -5.83
CA ALA A 239 16.05 2.56 -5.39
C ALA A 239 16.05 1.16 -6.02
N ILE A 240 15.41 0.19 -5.36
CA ILE A 240 14.98 -1.07 -5.97
C ILE A 240 13.61 -0.88 -6.63
N GLY A 241 12.71 -0.18 -5.98
CA GLY A 241 11.35 0.01 -6.45
C GLY A 241 10.84 1.42 -6.33
N ARG A 242 9.74 1.69 -7.04
CA ARG A 242 8.87 2.84 -6.82
C ARG A 242 7.46 2.35 -6.58
N ILE A 243 6.83 2.90 -5.56
CA ILE A 243 5.43 2.68 -5.25
C ILE A 243 4.67 3.96 -5.61
N ASP A 244 3.64 3.81 -6.44
CA ASP A 244 2.68 4.86 -6.77
C ASP A 244 1.31 4.45 -6.20
N ILE A 245 0.71 5.30 -5.37
CA ILE A 245 -0.65 5.12 -4.84
C ILE A 245 -1.52 6.22 -5.42
N GLN A 246 -2.48 5.84 -6.25
CA GLN A 246 -3.35 6.76 -6.96
C GLN A 246 -4.79 6.62 -6.49
N LEU A 247 -5.39 7.75 -6.09
CA LEU A 247 -6.83 7.83 -5.83
C LEU A 247 -7.59 7.61 -7.13
N LEU A 248 -8.49 6.64 -7.12
CA LEU A 248 -9.39 6.40 -8.26
C LEU A 248 -10.58 7.36 -8.18
N ALA A 249 -11.03 7.85 -9.35
CA ALA A 249 -12.22 8.69 -9.39
C ALA A 249 -13.43 7.89 -8.87
N PRO A 250 -14.26 8.46 -7.98
CA PRO A 250 -15.46 7.77 -7.53
C PRO A 250 -16.31 7.38 -8.74
N VAL A 251 -16.66 6.12 -8.87
CA VAL A 251 -17.68 5.69 -9.82
C VAL A 251 -19.03 6.09 -9.23
N PRO A 252 -19.81 7.01 -9.85
CA PRO A 252 -21.08 7.42 -9.30
C PRO A 252 -21.99 6.18 -9.17
N GLU A 253 -22.45 5.91 -7.96
CA GLU A 253 -23.32 4.77 -7.69
C GLU A 253 -24.63 4.90 -8.47
N PRO A 254 -25.26 3.77 -8.90
CA PRO A 254 -26.56 3.78 -9.59
C PRO A 254 -27.62 4.57 -8.84
N GLU A 255 -27.56 4.59 -7.51
CA GLU A 255 -28.44 5.35 -6.63
C GLU A 255 -28.27 6.87 -6.81
N THR A 256 -27.05 7.36 -7.04
CA THR A 256 -26.78 8.77 -7.32
C THR A 256 -27.48 9.22 -8.61
N TYR A 257 -27.42 8.40 -9.66
CA TYR A 257 -28.15 8.65 -10.90
C TYR A 257 -29.66 8.57 -10.69
N ALA A 258 -30.15 7.61 -9.91
CA ALA A 258 -31.56 7.47 -9.58
C ALA A 258 -32.09 8.68 -8.80
N MET A 259 -31.31 9.16 -7.83
CA MET A 259 -31.63 10.37 -7.05
C MET A 259 -31.61 11.64 -7.93
N LEU A 260 -30.62 11.78 -8.81
CA LEU A 260 -30.56 12.89 -9.76
C LEU A 260 -31.77 12.89 -10.70
N LEU A 261 -32.10 11.74 -11.29
CA LEU A 261 -33.24 11.59 -12.19
C LEU A 261 -34.57 11.86 -11.46
N SER A 262 -34.69 11.37 -10.22
CA SER A 262 -35.88 11.60 -9.38
C SER A 262 -36.03 13.07 -9.03
N GLY A 263 -34.94 13.77 -8.70
CA GLY A 263 -34.91 15.21 -8.45
C GLY A 263 -35.32 16.02 -9.69
N LEU A 264 -34.77 15.68 -10.85
CA LEU A 264 -35.12 16.32 -12.13
C LEU A 264 -36.60 16.09 -12.51
N ALA A 265 -37.11 14.86 -12.30
CA ALA A 265 -38.52 14.55 -12.52
C ALA A 265 -39.46 15.36 -11.62
N LEU A 266 -39.10 15.53 -10.35
CA LEU A 266 -39.85 16.36 -9.38
C LEU A 266 -39.88 17.83 -9.79
N ILE A 267 -38.73 18.41 -10.18
CA ILE A 267 -38.61 19.78 -10.69
C ILE A 267 -39.48 19.96 -11.94
N GLY A 268 -39.43 19.02 -12.86
CA GLY A 268 -40.24 19.00 -14.08
C GLY A 268 -41.74 18.96 -13.78
N ALA A 269 -42.15 18.18 -12.78
CA ALA A 269 -43.56 18.10 -12.37
C ALA A 269 -44.06 19.41 -11.72
N ILE A 270 -43.23 20.04 -10.90
CA ILE A 270 -43.56 21.33 -10.24
C ILE A 270 -43.66 22.44 -11.29
N SER A 271 -42.71 22.53 -12.23
CA SER A 271 -42.73 23.57 -13.26
C SER A 271 -43.96 23.45 -14.19
N ARG A 272 -44.33 22.19 -14.57
CA ARG A 272 -45.58 21.97 -15.33
C ARG A 272 -46.83 22.41 -14.59
N ARG A 273 -46.90 22.19 -13.26
CA ARG A 273 -48.03 22.68 -12.43
C ARG A 273 -48.11 24.22 -12.37
N SER A 274 -46.95 24.89 -12.26
CA SER A 274 -46.87 26.35 -12.21
C SER A 274 -47.31 27.01 -13.53
N MET A 275 -46.94 26.42 -14.67
CA MET A 275 -47.34 26.89 -15.99
C MET A 275 -48.87 26.75 -16.22
N LYS A 276 -49.46 25.63 -15.81
CA LYS A 276 -50.92 25.44 -15.91
C LYS A 276 -51.71 26.41 -15.05
N ARG A 277 -51.18 26.86 -13.90
CA ARG A 277 -51.84 27.86 -13.02
C ARG A 277 -51.73 29.29 -13.56
N ARG A 278 -50.81 29.59 -14.47
CA ARG A 278 -50.69 30.90 -15.13
C ARG A 278 -51.49 31.03 -16.41
N ALA A 279 -51.95 29.90 -16.97
CA ALA A 279 -52.75 29.86 -18.19
C ALA A 279 -54.25 29.74 -17.96
N ALA A 280 -54.71 29.64 -16.72
CA ALA A 280 -56.09 29.70 -16.26
C ALA A 280 -56.35 30.99 -15.48
#